data_2fc930bc73b85ffb6991bd982eb37660
#
_entry.id   2fc930bc73b85ffb6991bd982eb37660
#
_cell.length_a   1.000
_cell.length_b   1.000
_cell.length_c   1.000
_cell.angle_alpha   90.00
_cell.angle_beta   90.00
_cell.angle_gamma   90.00
#
_symmetry.space_group_name_H-M   'P 1'
#
loop_
_entity.id
_entity.type
_entity.pdbx_description
1 polymer ?
#
loop_
_entity_poly.entity_id
_entity_poly.type
_entity_poly.pdbx_seq_one_letter_code
_entity_poly.pdbx_strand_id
1 'polypeptide(L)'
;CGTGASIQRVFRERGKEGMAYVSCPEFLKEGSALKDFRNPDRVVVGDTGGWAGDAVIELYSPLADASQVVRTDIASAEMIKLAANAFLATKISFINEIANVCEETGADVIEVARGVGLDDRIGPKFLQAGIGYGGSCFTKDVSALKLLAANSGYHFQLLNAVTEVNELQKRRVVSKLQRHIGDLAGKRVAMLGLAFKPETDDMRGASSLVLAARLLAEGAVVSTYDPIAEQEARSLMPQLNYCSSAMDAIAGADAVVLVTEWRQFLELDWSEVATAMSGTVVVDGRNALDPDAIRAAGLIYEGIGRR
;
A
#
# COMPACT_ATOMS: atom_id res chain seq x y z
N CYS A 1 -14.45 3.14 16.32
CA CYS A 1 -15.33 2.50 17.31
C CYS A 1 -16.44 3.46 17.72
N GLY A 2 -17.58 2.89 18.14
CA GLY A 2 -18.75 3.66 18.57
C GLY A 2 -19.87 3.76 17.52
N THR A 3 -19.66 3.29 16.30
CA THR A 3 -20.71 3.22 15.26
C THR A 3 -21.85 2.32 15.72
N GLY A 4 -21.57 1.13 16.24
CA GLY A 4 -22.56 0.20 16.75
C GLY A 4 -23.38 0.78 17.92
N ALA A 5 -22.70 1.44 18.86
CA ALA A 5 -23.40 2.12 19.97
C ALA A 5 -24.32 3.23 19.45
N SER A 6 -23.92 3.99 18.46
CA SER A 6 -24.72 5.04 17.82
C SER A 6 -25.94 4.47 17.11
N ILE A 7 -25.79 3.37 16.35
CA ILE A 7 -26.90 2.68 15.66
C ILE A 7 -27.89 2.12 16.67
N GLN A 8 -27.43 1.45 17.72
CA GLN A 8 -28.29 0.91 18.78
C GLN A 8 -29.06 2.02 19.52
N ARG A 9 -28.45 3.19 19.71
CA ARG A 9 -29.16 4.36 20.26
C ARG A 9 -30.29 4.80 19.34
N VAL A 10 -30.04 4.94 18.02
CA VAL A 10 -31.05 5.29 17.03
C VAL A 10 -32.22 4.27 17.02
N PHE A 11 -31.92 2.97 17.16
CA PHE A 11 -32.97 1.96 17.26
C PHE A 11 -33.88 2.18 18.47
N ARG A 12 -33.31 2.44 19.65
CA ARG A 12 -34.08 2.79 20.87
C ARG A 12 -34.91 4.05 20.70
N GLU A 13 -34.30 5.12 20.21
CA GLU A 13 -34.97 6.41 19.99
C GLU A 13 -36.16 6.30 19.02
N ARG A 14 -36.13 5.34 18.09
CA ARG A 14 -37.20 5.09 17.11
C ARG A 14 -38.16 3.97 17.51
N GLY A 15 -38.11 3.47 18.73
CA GLY A 15 -38.98 2.39 19.20
C GLY A 15 -38.76 1.07 18.46
N LYS A 16 -37.54 0.82 17.97
CA LYS A 16 -37.15 -0.41 17.26
C LYS A 16 -36.33 -1.34 18.15
N GLU A 17 -36.75 -1.52 19.38
CA GLU A 17 -36.03 -2.32 20.40
C GLU A 17 -35.89 -3.81 20.04
N GLY A 18 -36.78 -4.33 19.16
CA GLY A 18 -36.70 -5.70 18.64
C GLY A 18 -35.62 -5.88 17.54
N MET A 19 -34.98 -4.81 17.07
CA MET A 19 -33.87 -4.91 16.10
C MET A 19 -32.55 -5.13 16.81
N ALA A 20 -31.80 -6.12 16.36
CA ALA A 20 -30.44 -6.38 16.83
C ALA A 20 -29.41 -5.81 15.86
N TYR A 21 -28.27 -5.38 16.39
CA TYR A 21 -27.11 -4.93 15.61
C TYR A 21 -25.94 -5.88 15.87
N VAL A 22 -25.31 -6.31 14.81
CA VAL A 22 -24.08 -7.11 14.85
C VAL A 22 -23.00 -6.37 14.08
N SER A 23 -21.84 -6.18 14.68
CA SER A 23 -20.63 -5.68 14.01
C SER A 23 -19.88 -6.87 13.43
N CYS A 24 -19.84 -6.97 12.10
CA CYS A 24 -19.08 -8.00 11.40
C CYS A 24 -18.10 -7.31 10.43
N PRO A 25 -16.91 -6.91 10.91
CA PRO A 25 -15.94 -6.20 10.08
C PRO A 25 -15.37 -7.12 9.00
N GLU A 26 -15.17 -6.56 7.79
CA GLU A 26 -14.55 -7.26 6.68
C GLU A 26 -13.01 -7.10 6.70
N PHE A 27 -12.31 -8.09 6.15
CA PHE A 27 -10.84 -8.10 6.02
C PHE A 27 -10.41 -8.40 4.58
N LEU A 28 -11.23 -8.01 3.64
CA LEU A 28 -11.04 -8.28 2.22
C LEU A 28 -9.93 -7.40 1.65
N LYS A 29 -9.22 -7.91 0.65
CA LYS A 29 -8.24 -7.16 -0.11
C LYS A 29 -8.80 -6.82 -1.48
N GLU A 30 -8.69 -5.57 -1.86
CA GLU A 30 -9.00 -5.11 -3.20
C GLU A 30 -8.20 -5.92 -4.24
N GLY A 31 -8.81 -6.28 -5.37
CA GLY A 31 -8.24 -7.20 -6.36
C GLY A 31 -8.41 -8.69 -6.04
N SER A 32 -8.62 -9.09 -4.77
CA SER A 32 -8.83 -10.50 -4.36
C SER A 32 -10.03 -10.74 -3.45
N ALA A 33 -10.95 -9.78 -3.36
CA ALA A 33 -12.06 -9.78 -2.39
C ALA A 33 -12.92 -11.06 -2.42
N LEU A 34 -13.26 -11.58 -3.60
CA LEU A 34 -14.03 -12.81 -3.74
C LEU A 34 -13.29 -14.04 -3.20
N LYS A 35 -11.97 -14.12 -3.43
CA LYS A 35 -11.14 -15.20 -2.90
C LYS A 35 -11.04 -15.12 -1.38
N ASP A 36 -10.79 -13.91 -0.85
CA ASP A 36 -10.67 -13.68 0.58
C ASP A 36 -12.00 -13.93 1.30
N PHE A 37 -13.14 -13.57 0.68
CA PHE A 37 -14.47 -13.85 1.22
C PHE A 37 -14.79 -15.35 1.29
N ARG A 38 -14.41 -16.11 0.24
CA ARG A 38 -14.64 -17.56 0.17
C ARG A 38 -13.71 -18.36 1.09
N ASN A 39 -12.57 -17.80 1.46
CA ASN A 39 -11.57 -18.46 2.30
C ASN A 39 -11.07 -17.44 3.36
N PRO A 40 -11.91 -17.08 4.32
CA PRO A 40 -11.55 -16.08 5.31
C PRO A 40 -10.50 -16.63 6.29
N ASP A 41 -9.46 -15.85 6.59
CA ASP A 41 -8.54 -16.18 7.69
C ASP A 41 -9.27 -16.20 9.04
N ARG A 42 -10.29 -15.35 9.20
CA ARG A 42 -11.15 -15.23 10.37
C ARG A 42 -12.46 -14.52 10.04
N VAL A 43 -13.49 -14.81 10.82
CA VAL A 43 -14.77 -14.09 10.88
C VAL A 43 -14.93 -13.50 12.28
N VAL A 44 -15.11 -12.18 12.39
CA VAL A 44 -15.31 -11.50 13.66
C VAL A 44 -16.78 -11.11 13.80
N VAL A 45 -17.41 -11.52 14.89
CA VAL A 45 -18.83 -11.28 15.16
C VAL A 45 -18.95 -10.57 16.50
N GLY A 46 -19.22 -9.27 16.45
CA GLY A 46 -19.44 -8.43 17.63
C GLY A 46 -20.91 -8.20 17.89
N ASP A 47 -21.45 -8.75 18.95
CA ASP A 47 -22.84 -8.61 19.33
C ASP A 47 -23.00 -8.33 20.85
N THR A 48 -24.25 -8.20 21.27
CA THR A 48 -24.59 -8.07 22.71
C THR A 48 -25.02 -9.39 23.34
N GLY A 49 -24.76 -10.50 22.63
CA GLY A 49 -25.29 -11.84 22.94
C GLY A 49 -26.66 -12.09 22.33
N GLY A 50 -26.94 -13.37 22.09
CA GLY A 50 -28.25 -13.82 21.60
C GLY A 50 -28.31 -14.18 20.12
N TRP A 51 -29.50 -14.28 19.60
CA TRP A 51 -29.82 -14.86 18.29
C TRP A 51 -29.16 -14.18 17.10
N ALA A 52 -28.90 -12.89 17.18
CA ALA A 52 -28.39 -12.14 16.02
C ALA A 52 -26.93 -12.49 15.68
N GLY A 53 -26.08 -12.65 16.71
CA GLY A 53 -24.73 -13.17 16.52
C GLY A 53 -24.71 -14.59 16.00
N ASP A 54 -25.61 -15.46 16.53
CA ASP A 54 -25.75 -16.84 16.08
C ASP A 54 -26.16 -16.91 14.60
N ALA A 55 -27.11 -16.07 14.18
CA ALA A 55 -27.55 -16.00 12.77
C ALA A 55 -26.41 -15.57 11.84
N VAL A 56 -25.55 -14.60 12.24
CA VAL A 56 -24.39 -14.21 11.43
C VAL A 56 -23.38 -15.35 11.35
N ILE A 57 -23.10 -16.04 12.47
CA ILE A 57 -22.17 -17.18 12.48
C ILE A 57 -22.70 -18.30 11.57
N GLU A 58 -23.99 -18.58 11.61
CA GLU A 58 -24.63 -19.58 10.74
C GLU A 58 -24.48 -19.22 9.25
N LEU A 59 -24.63 -17.93 8.88
CA LEU A 59 -24.41 -17.46 7.50
C LEU A 59 -22.98 -17.69 7.00
N TYR A 60 -21.99 -17.61 7.90
CA TYR A 60 -20.58 -17.85 7.54
C TYR A 60 -20.15 -19.31 7.67
N SER A 61 -20.97 -20.20 8.27
CA SER A 61 -20.60 -21.60 8.50
C SER A 61 -20.20 -22.39 7.25
N PRO A 62 -20.70 -22.10 6.02
CA PRO A 62 -20.22 -22.76 4.81
C PRO A 62 -18.82 -22.30 4.35
N LEU A 63 -18.30 -21.20 4.92
CA LEU A 63 -17.06 -20.53 4.48
C LEU A 63 -15.95 -20.56 5.53
N ALA A 64 -16.29 -20.73 6.80
CA ALA A 64 -15.35 -20.65 7.92
C ALA A 64 -15.65 -21.72 8.97
N ASP A 65 -14.60 -22.38 9.45
CA ASP A 65 -14.70 -23.30 10.57
C ASP A 65 -14.89 -22.55 11.90
N ALA A 66 -15.45 -23.23 12.89
CA ALA A 66 -15.68 -22.64 14.22
C ALA A 66 -14.42 -22.06 14.87
N SER A 67 -13.24 -22.62 14.58
CA SER A 67 -11.94 -22.13 15.07
C SER A 67 -11.53 -20.78 14.45
N GLN A 68 -12.12 -20.39 13.32
CA GLN A 68 -11.88 -19.13 12.64
C GLN A 68 -12.86 -18.05 13.09
N VAL A 69 -13.89 -18.38 13.87
CA VAL A 69 -14.89 -17.43 14.36
C VAL A 69 -14.46 -16.82 15.69
N VAL A 70 -14.36 -15.50 15.72
CA VAL A 70 -14.09 -14.72 16.94
C VAL A 70 -15.39 -14.02 17.33
N ARG A 71 -16.12 -14.55 18.30
CA ARG A 71 -17.28 -13.88 18.87
C ARG A 71 -16.87 -12.99 20.03
N THR A 72 -17.30 -11.73 20.02
CA THR A 72 -16.94 -10.72 21.03
C THR A 72 -18.03 -9.65 21.14
N ASP A 73 -17.81 -8.63 21.98
CA ASP A 73 -18.66 -7.45 22.02
C ASP A 73 -18.46 -6.54 20.78
N ILE A 74 -19.42 -5.64 20.54
CA ILE A 74 -19.44 -4.75 19.39
C ILE A 74 -18.19 -3.84 19.32
N ALA A 75 -17.79 -3.27 20.47
CA ALA A 75 -16.67 -2.34 20.52
C ALA A 75 -15.33 -3.04 20.22
N SER A 76 -15.17 -4.25 20.74
CA SER A 76 -14.01 -5.11 20.45
C SER A 76 -13.95 -5.52 18.98
N ALA A 77 -15.08 -5.88 18.37
CA ALA A 77 -15.15 -6.22 16.95
C ALA A 77 -14.74 -5.04 16.05
N GLU A 78 -15.25 -3.84 16.34
CA GLU A 78 -14.84 -2.60 15.64
C GLU A 78 -13.36 -2.31 15.83
N MET A 79 -12.82 -2.50 17.05
CA MET A 79 -11.40 -2.28 17.35
C MET A 79 -10.48 -3.27 16.65
N ILE A 80 -10.86 -4.55 16.55
CA ILE A 80 -10.08 -5.60 15.87
C ILE A 80 -9.77 -5.18 14.42
N LYS A 81 -10.74 -4.62 13.69
CA LYS A 81 -10.51 -4.13 12.32
C LYS A 81 -9.46 -3.03 12.27
N LEU A 82 -9.62 -1.99 13.09
CA LEU A 82 -8.71 -0.85 13.11
C LEU A 82 -7.30 -1.26 13.56
N ALA A 83 -7.20 -2.08 14.61
CA ALA A 83 -5.93 -2.57 15.13
C ALA A 83 -5.19 -3.45 14.12
N ALA A 84 -5.90 -4.35 13.41
CA ALA A 84 -5.31 -5.19 12.38
C ALA A 84 -4.69 -4.33 11.26
N ASN A 85 -5.42 -3.36 10.71
CA ASN A 85 -4.91 -2.50 9.65
C ASN A 85 -3.77 -1.59 10.13
N ALA A 86 -3.84 -1.07 11.37
CA ALA A 86 -2.76 -0.30 11.97
C ALA A 86 -1.48 -1.13 12.16
N PHE A 87 -1.61 -2.39 12.56
CA PHE A 87 -0.46 -3.29 12.71
C PHE A 87 0.18 -3.64 11.36
N LEU A 88 -0.62 -3.90 10.33
CA LEU A 88 -0.09 -4.13 8.98
C LEU A 88 0.64 -2.90 8.43
N ALA A 89 0.10 -1.70 8.62
CA ALA A 89 0.77 -0.44 8.28
C ALA A 89 2.09 -0.26 9.06
N THR A 90 2.12 -0.65 10.33
CA THR A 90 3.33 -0.64 11.16
C THR A 90 4.40 -1.57 10.60
N LYS A 91 4.06 -2.78 10.18
CA LYS A 91 5.01 -3.72 9.56
C LYS A 91 5.66 -3.14 8.31
N ILE A 92 4.86 -2.49 7.44
CA ILE A 92 5.37 -1.86 6.22
C ILE A 92 6.29 -0.67 6.56
N SER A 93 5.88 0.21 7.48
CA SER A 93 6.74 1.33 7.88
C SER A 93 8.02 0.86 8.57
N PHE A 94 7.94 -0.18 9.40
CA PHE A 94 9.12 -0.77 10.04
C PHE A 94 10.13 -1.29 9.02
N ILE A 95 9.70 -2.11 8.04
CA ILE A 95 10.63 -2.64 7.05
C ILE A 95 11.18 -1.55 6.12
N ASN A 96 10.44 -0.47 5.89
CA ASN A 96 10.91 0.69 5.16
C ASN A 96 12.01 1.45 5.92
N GLU A 97 11.89 1.59 7.24
CA GLU A 97 12.95 2.14 8.09
C GLU A 97 14.20 1.24 8.05
N ILE A 98 14.02 -0.09 8.16
CA ILE A 98 15.14 -1.04 8.01
C ILE A 98 15.78 -0.92 6.63
N ALA A 99 15.00 -0.75 5.55
CA ALA A 99 15.52 -0.53 4.20
C ALA A 99 16.44 0.70 4.15
N ASN A 100 16.04 1.79 4.82
CA ASN A 100 16.83 3.00 4.90
C ASN A 100 18.17 2.77 5.63
N VAL A 101 18.18 1.97 6.69
CA VAL A 101 19.40 1.55 7.40
C VAL A 101 20.27 0.63 6.52
N CYS A 102 19.64 -0.28 5.77
CA CYS A 102 20.37 -1.16 4.82
C CYS A 102 21.12 -0.35 3.77
N GLU A 103 20.56 0.75 3.26
CA GLU A 103 21.24 1.63 2.30
C GLU A 103 22.55 2.22 2.86
N GLU A 104 22.58 2.55 4.15
CA GLU A 104 23.76 3.12 4.81
C GLU A 104 24.79 2.05 5.21
N THR A 105 24.33 0.83 5.53
CA THR A 105 25.19 -0.25 6.03
C THR A 105 25.66 -1.21 4.94
N GLY A 106 25.09 -1.13 3.72
CA GLY A 106 25.38 -2.04 2.62
C GLY A 106 24.68 -3.39 2.71
N ALA A 107 23.72 -3.56 3.64
CA ALA A 107 22.87 -4.75 3.72
C ALA A 107 21.79 -4.73 2.60
N ASP A 108 21.27 -5.90 2.25
CA ASP A 108 20.11 -6.04 1.35
C ASP A 108 18.84 -6.26 2.18
N VAL A 109 17.87 -5.35 2.06
CA VAL A 109 16.60 -5.44 2.81
C VAL A 109 15.80 -6.69 2.47
N ILE A 110 15.93 -7.25 1.27
CA ILE A 110 15.23 -8.49 0.88
C ILE A 110 15.73 -9.66 1.74
N GLU A 111 17.05 -9.77 1.92
CA GLU A 111 17.63 -10.81 2.77
C GLU A 111 17.31 -10.57 4.26
N VAL A 112 17.33 -9.32 4.69
CA VAL A 112 16.93 -8.95 6.06
C VAL A 112 15.46 -9.29 6.31
N ALA A 113 14.55 -8.90 5.41
CA ALA A 113 13.12 -9.19 5.52
C ALA A 113 12.85 -10.70 5.48
N ARG A 114 13.59 -11.46 4.63
CA ARG A 114 13.51 -12.92 4.58
C ARG A 114 13.94 -13.53 5.92
N GLY A 115 15.08 -13.12 6.45
CA GLY A 115 15.59 -13.64 7.72
C GLY A 115 14.67 -13.35 8.90
N VAL A 116 14.19 -12.10 9.01
CA VAL A 116 13.24 -11.68 10.05
C VAL A 116 11.90 -12.41 9.91
N GLY A 117 11.42 -12.58 8.67
CA GLY A 117 10.12 -13.22 8.37
C GLY A 117 10.08 -14.73 8.61
N LEU A 118 11.23 -15.41 8.75
CA LEU A 118 11.31 -16.83 9.09
C LEU A 118 10.95 -17.11 10.56
N ASP A 119 10.98 -16.10 11.43
CA ASP A 119 10.48 -16.25 12.79
C ASP A 119 8.94 -16.28 12.77
N ASP A 120 8.33 -17.40 13.18
CA ASP A 120 6.88 -17.61 13.19
C ASP A 120 6.11 -16.54 14.00
N ARG A 121 6.75 -15.93 15.00
CA ARG A 121 6.17 -14.84 15.78
C ARG A 121 5.99 -13.56 14.97
N ILE A 122 6.76 -13.39 13.88
CA ILE A 122 6.76 -12.21 13.01
C ILE A 122 6.05 -12.52 11.70
N GLY A 123 6.45 -13.59 11.02
CA GLY A 123 5.96 -14.02 9.71
C GLY A 123 6.37 -13.09 8.55
N PRO A 124 6.43 -13.61 7.32
CA PRO A 124 7.00 -12.89 6.16
C PRO A 124 6.05 -11.85 5.54
N LYS A 125 4.75 -11.91 5.83
CA LYS A 125 3.76 -11.02 5.21
C LYS A 125 3.93 -9.57 5.70
N PHE A 126 3.80 -8.60 4.77
CA PHE A 126 3.92 -7.16 5.01
C PHE A 126 5.34 -6.70 5.42
N LEU A 127 6.37 -7.45 5.04
CA LEU A 127 7.78 -7.09 5.17
C LEU A 127 8.43 -6.74 3.80
N GLN A 128 7.65 -6.33 2.83
CA GLN A 128 8.15 -5.86 1.53
C GLN A 128 8.43 -4.36 1.62
N ALA A 129 9.71 -3.99 1.57
CA ALA A 129 10.14 -2.59 1.52
C ALA A 129 9.85 -1.99 0.13
N GLY A 130 9.49 -0.71 0.11
CA GLY A 130 9.20 0.03 -1.12
C GLY A 130 8.96 1.52 -0.84
N ILE A 131 8.28 2.20 -1.74
CA ILE A 131 7.97 3.64 -1.65
C ILE A 131 6.75 3.95 -0.77
N GLY A 132 6.47 3.15 0.23
CA GLY A 132 5.35 3.31 1.15
C GLY A 132 4.06 2.68 0.64
N TYR A 133 3.07 2.66 1.54
CA TYR A 133 1.73 2.16 1.24
C TYR A 133 0.77 3.30 0.87
N GLY A 134 -0.24 2.93 0.09
CA GLY A 134 -1.40 3.76 -0.26
C GLY A 134 -2.69 2.99 -0.03
N GLY A 135 -3.71 3.38 -0.77
CA GLY A 135 -5.05 2.81 -0.69
C GLY A 135 -5.91 3.45 0.40
N SER A 136 -7.21 3.35 0.22
CA SER A 136 -8.20 3.99 1.11
C SER A 136 -8.24 3.36 2.50
N CYS A 137 -8.01 2.04 2.61
CA CYS A 137 -8.21 1.30 3.86
C CYS A 137 -7.18 1.65 4.91
N PHE A 138 -5.88 1.54 4.61
CA PHE A 138 -4.83 1.83 5.60
C PHE A 138 -4.84 3.30 6.02
N THR A 139 -4.90 4.21 5.06
CA THR A 139 -4.89 5.66 5.35
C THR A 139 -6.08 6.05 6.22
N LYS A 140 -7.28 5.59 5.88
CA LYS A 140 -8.51 5.87 6.62
C LYS A 140 -8.49 5.25 8.03
N ASP A 141 -8.15 3.96 8.14
CA ASP A 141 -8.28 3.22 9.40
C ASP A 141 -7.20 3.63 10.41
N VAL A 142 -5.97 3.89 9.95
CA VAL A 142 -4.90 4.46 10.81
C VAL A 142 -5.29 5.85 11.30
N SER A 143 -5.83 6.72 10.42
CA SER A 143 -6.30 8.05 10.79
C SER A 143 -7.47 7.98 11.77
N ALA A 144 -8.44 7.08 11.54
CA ALA A 144 -9.57 6.88 12.43
C ALA A 144 -9.13 6.39 13.83
N LEU A 145 -8.16 5.48 13.90
CA LEU A 145 -7.64 4.99 15.18
C LEU A 145 -6.85 6.07 15.93
N LYS A 146 -6.06 6.89 15.22
CA LYS A 146 -5.38 8.07 15.81
C LYS A 146 -6.38 9.08 16.38
N LEU A 147 -7.44 9.39 15.62
CA LEU A 147 -8.49 10.31 16.07
C LEU A 147 -9.24 9.76 17.29
N LEU A 148 -9.57 8.45 17.27
CA LEU A 148 -10.21 7.79 18.41
C LEU A 148 -9.35 7.88 19.68
N ALA A 149 -8.05 7.61 19.56
CA ALA A 149 -7.11 7.74 20.67
C ALA A 149 -7.06 9.19 21.20
N ALA A 150 -6.93 10.17 20.31
CA ALA A 150 -6.90 11.59 20.67
C ALA A 150 -8.19 12.03 21.40
N ASN A 151 -9.35 11.59 20.91
CA ASN A 151 -10.65 11.89 21.55
C ASN A 151 -10.79 11.25 22.96
N SER A 152 -10.05 10.18 23.23
CA SER A 152 -9.97 9.58 24.58
C SER A 152 -8.83 10.14 25.47
N GLY A 153 -8.16 11.20 24.99
CA GLY A 153 -7.04 11.81 25.70
C GLY A 153 -5.70 11.05 25.59
N TYR A 154 -5.63 10.03 24.72
CA TYR A 154 -4.42 9.24 24.52
C TYR A 154 -3.68 9.64 23.25
N HIS A 155 -2.41 10.04 23.38
CA HIS A 155 -1.54 10.33 22.25
C HIS A 155 -0.90 9.06 21.71
N PHE A 156 -1.34 8.58 20.55
CA PHE A 156 -0.85 7.33 19.95
C PHE A 156 0.48 7.56 19.20
N GLN A 157 1.59 7.59 19.94
CA GLN A 157 2.93 7.91 19.43
C GLN A 157 3.36 6.99 18.28
N LEU A 158 3.19 5.67 18.43
CA LEU A 158 3.61 4.70 17.43
C LEU A 158 2.93 4.97 16.06
N LEU A 159 1.61 5.19 16.03
CA LEU A 159 0.92 5.43 14.76
C LEU A 159 1.24 6.80 14.15
N ASN A 160 1.65 7.78 14.94
CA ASN A 160 2.18 9.04 14.41
C ASN A 160 3.50 8.79 13.67
N ALA A 161 4.44 8.07 14.29
CA ALA A 161 5.70 7.67 13.66
C ALA A 161 5.47 6.84 12.40
N VAL A 162 4.58 5.84 12.44
CA VAL A 162 4.22 5.00 11.28
C VAL A 162 3.73 5.84 10.10
N THR A 163 2.86 6.83 10.36
CA THR A 163 2.35 7.73 9.32
C THR A 163 3.47 8.62 8.75
N GLU A 164 4.30 9.17 9.62
CA GLU A 164 5.43 10.04 9.22
C GLU A 164 6.42 9.29 8.35
N VAL A 165 6.85 8.10 8.78
CA VAL A 165 7.75 7.22 8.00
C VAL A 165 7.17 6.95 6.62
N ASN A 166 5.87 6.60 6.54
CA ASN A 166 5.22 6.33 5.25
C ASN A 166 5.24 7.56 4.32
N GLU A 167 4.99 8.75 4.83
CA GLU A 167 5.02 9.97 4.01
C GLU A 167 6.45 10.35 3.58
N LEU A 168 7.45 10.15 4.42
CA LEU A 168 8.85 10.38 4.07
C LEU A 168 9.33 9.37 3.02
N GLN A 169 8.91 8.12 3.13
CA GLN A 169 9.31 7.05 2.21
C GLN A 169 8.89 7.33 0.76
N LYS A 170 7.69 7.89 0.55
CA LYS A 170 7.18 8.29 -0.77
C LYS A 170 8.08 9.30 -1.50
N ARG A 171 8.95 10.01 -0.79
CA ARG A 171 9.83 11.06 -1.32
C ARG A 171 11.23 10.58 -1.67
N ARG A 172 11.64 9.40 -1.21
CA ARG A 172 13.03 8.91 -1.35
C ARG A 172 13.47 8.69 -2.80
N VAL A 173 12.55 8.36 -3.69
CA VAL A 173 12.84 8.17 -5.12
C VAL A 173 13.47 9.41 -5.74
N VAL A 174 12.99 10.61 -5.39
CA VAL A 174 13.53 11.88 -5.91
C VAL A 174 15.00 12.02 -5.55
N SER A 175 15.37 11.79 -4.29
CA SER A 175 16.76 11.84 -3.85
C SER A 175 17.64 10.77 -4.50
N LYS A 176 17.07 9.58 -4.80
CA LYS A 176 17.78 8.52 -5.54
C LYS A 176 18.05 8.96 -6.98
N LEU A 177 17.07 9.51 -7.66
CA LEU A 177 17.25 10.07 -9.01
C LEU A 177 18.32 11.17 -9.00
N GLN A 178 18.23 12.15 -8.09
CA GLN A 178 19.18 13.24 -7.98
C GLN A 178 20.62 12.76 -7.73
N ARG A 179 20.81 11.68 -6.99
CA ARG A 179 22.13 11.06 -6.76
C ARG A 179 22.77 10.57 -8.06
N HIS A 180 21.99 10.03 -8.99
CA HIS A 180 22.49 9.45 -10.23
C HIS A 180 22.52 10.42 -11.41
N ILE A 181 21.49 11.28 -11.55
CA ILE A 181 21.35 12.16 -12.73
C ILE A 181 21.40 13.65 -12.40
N GLY A 182 21.70 14.00 -11.13
CA GLY A 182 21.87 15.40 -10.70
C GLY A 182 20.54 16.16 -10.64
N ASP A 183 20.60 17.42 -11.07
CA ASP A 183 19.42 18.28 -11.15
C ASP A 183 18.36 17.68 -12.08
N LEU A 184 17.10 17.68 -11.62
CA LEU A 184 15.96 17.11 -12.36
C LEU A 184 15.30 18.12 -13.30
N ALA A 185 15.69 19.39 -13.29
CA ALA A 185 15.11 20.40 -14.17
C ALA A 185 15.31 20.03 -15.65
N GLY A 186 14.18 19.88 -16.37
CA GLY A 186 14.17 19.46 -17.77
C GLY A 186 14.45 17.97 -18.01
N LYS A 187 14.77 17.18 -17.00
CA LYS A 187 14.97 15.72 -17.13
C LYS A 187 13.67 15.01 -17.42
N ARG A 188 13.72 14.02 -18.31
CA ARG A 188 12.59 13.17 -18.65
C ARG A 188 12.57 11.94 -17.77
N VAL A 189 11.54 11.78 -16.97
CA VAL A 189 11.37 10.64 -16.07
C VAL A 189 10.15 9.83 -16.50
N ALA A 190 10.38 8.55 -16.82
CA ALA A 190 9.30 7.60 -17.08
C ALA A 190 8.82 7.02 -15.75
N MET A 191 7.54 7.19 -15.43
CA MET A 191 6.91 6.67 -14.23
C MET A 191 5.95 5.53 -14.61
N LEU A 192 6.30 4.29 -14.26
CA LEU A 192 5.55 3.09 -14.57
C LEU A 192 4.64 2.69 -13.42
N GLY A 193 3.33 2.80 -13.65
CA GLY A 193 2.29 2.57 -12.66
C GLY A 193 1.88 3.84 -11.91
N LEU A 194 0.59 3.92 -11.62
CA LEU A 194 -0.06 5.07 -10.96
C LEU A 194 -0.93 4.64 -9.78
N ALA A 195 -1.69 3.54 -9.92
CA ALA A 195 -2.49 2.97 -8.85
C ALA A 195 -1.63 2.60 -7.62
N PHE A 196 -2.22 2.58 -6.44
CA PHE A 196 -1.48 2.26 -5.20
C PHE A 196 -0.94 0.83 -5.15
N LYS A 197 -1.51 -0.09 -5.94
CA LYS A 197 -1.09 -1.48 -6.17
C LYS A 197 -1.61 -1.99 -7.51
N PRO A 198 -1.13 -3.16 -8.02
CA PRO A 198 -1.70 -3.79 -9.21
C PRO A 198 -3.16 -4.21 -9.06
N GLU A 199 -3.82 -4.48 -10.20
CA GLU A 199 -5.20 -5.00 -10.30
C GLU A 199 -6.28 -4.07 -9.74
N THR A 200 -6.05 -2.74 -9.76
CA THR A 200 -7.02 -1.71 -9.38
C THR A 200 -6.71 -0.38 -10.06
N ASP A 201 -7.71 0.48 -10.16
CA ASP A 201 -7.61 1.88 -10.58
C ASP A 201 -7.54 2.84 -9.40
N ASP A 202 -7.55 2.33 -8.16
CA ASP A 202 -7.59 3.15 -6.94
C ASP A 202 -6.32 3.98 -6.76
N MET A 203 -6.48 5.31 -6.85
CA MET A 203 -5.43 6.30 -6.69
C MET A 203 -5.36 6.89 -5.27
N ARG A 204 -6.29 6.53 -4.36
CA ARG A 204 -6.37 7.13 -3.02
C ARG A 204 -5.12 6.82 -2.20
N GLY A 205 -4.41 7.87 -1.79
CA GLY A 205 -3.16 7.75 -1.05
C GLY A 205 -2.01 7.08 -1.82
N ALA A 206 -2.14 6.93 -3.14
CA ALA A 206 -1.10 6.33 -3.98
C ALA A 206 0.22 7.09 -3.87
N SER A 207 1.33 6.37 -3.81
CA SER A 207 2.67 6.95 -3.75
C SER A 207 3.02 7.73 -5.01
N SER A 208 2.43 7.35 -6.16
CA SER A 208 2.54 8.04 -7.44
C SER A 208 2.14 9.52 -7.36
N LEU A 209 1.08 9.86 -6.61
CA LEU A 209 0.62 11.24 -6.44
C LEU A 209 1.70 12.13 -5.80
N VAL A 210 2.32 11.63 -4.73
CA VAL A 210 3.38 12.37 -4.02
C VAL A 210 4.64 12.44 -4.86
N LEU A 211 5.02 11.34 -5.52
CA LEU A 211 6.20 11.26 -6.36
C LEU A 211 6.08 12.18 -7.57
N ALA A 212 4.97 12.11 -8.31
CA ALA A 212 4.72 12.96 -9.48
C ALA A 212 4.75 14.44 -9.11
N ALA A 213 4.05 14.82 -8.04
CA ALA A 213 4.05 16.21 -7.56
C ALA A 213 5.48 16.71 -7.23
N ARG A 214 6.31 15.86 -6.63
CA ARG A 214 7.71 16.18 -6.32
C ARG A 214 8.58 16.30 -7.57
N LEU A 215 8.47 15.34 -8.50
CA LEU A 215 9.21 15.39 -9.77
C LEU A 215 8.88 16.66 -10.58
N LEU A 216 7.60 17.01 -10.66
CA LEU A 216 7.15 18.24 -11.32
C LEU A 216 7.66 19.49 -10.60
N ALA A 217 7.67 19.50 -9.27
CA ALA A 217 8.21 20.62 -8.48
C ALA A 217 9.73 20.82 -8.67
N GLU A 218 10.48 19.73 -8.92
CA GLU A 218 11.91 19.77 -9.28
C GLU A 218 12.11 20.10 -10.78
N GLY A 219 11.05 20.39 -11.54
CA GLY A 219 11.10 20.76 -12.95
C GLY A 219 11.29 19.59 -13.92
N ALA A 220 11.09 18.36 -13.49
CA ALA A 220 11.16 17.18 -14.37
C ALA A 220 9.96 17.12 -15.32
N VAL A 221 10.18 16.56 -16.50
CA VAL A 221 9.13 16.19 -17.45
C VAL A 221 8.75 14.72 -17.20
N VAL A 222 7.54 14.49 -16.70
CA VAL A 222 7.11 13.14 -16.32
C VAL A 222 6.21 12.54 -17.37
N SER A 223 6.65 11.44 -17.99
CA SER A 223 5.84 10.56 -18.85
C SER A 223 5.42 9.34 -18.05
N THR A 224 4.18 8.90 -18.21
CA THR A 224 3.64 7.82 -17.39
C THR A 224 2.73 6.88 -18.17
N TYR A 225 2.67 5.65 -17.70
CA TYR A 225 1.72 4.66 -18.17
C TYR A 225 1.22 3.81 -17.00
N ASP A 226 -0.08 3.58 -16.94
CA ASP A 226 -0.74 2.62 -16.06
C ASP A 226 -1.81 1.87 -16.86
N PRO A 227 -1.93 0.55 -16.72
CA PRO A 227 -2.89 -0.23 -17.52
C PRO A 227 -4.35 0.12 -17.30
N ILE A 228 -4.71 0.63 -16.09
CA ILE A 228 -6.10 0.80 -15.66
C ILE A 228 -6.38 2.19 -15.08
N ALA A 229 -5.44 2.76 -14.30
CA ALA A 229 -5.66 3.96 -13.49
C ALA A 229 -5.53 5.29 -14.26
N GLU A 230 -5.26 5.27 -15.56
CA GLU A 230 -4.99 6.49 -16.34
C GLU A 230 -6.13 7.51 -16.26
N GLN A 231 -7.38 7.06 -16.39
CA GLN A 231 -8.54 7.96 -16.41
C GLN A 231 -8.69 8.70 -15.09
N GLU A 232 -8.53 7.99 -13.96
CA GLU A 232 -8.58 8.58 -12.63
C GLU A 232 -7.38 9.52 -12.41
N ALA A 233 -6.19 9.08 -12.81
CA ALA A 233 -4.96 9.83 -12.68
C ALA A 233 -4.98 11.16 -13.46
N ARG A 234 -5.56 11.20 -14.66
CA ARG A 234 -5.70 12.44 -15.46
C ARG A 234 -6.49 13.52 -14.72
N SER A 235 -7.48 13.13 -13.94
CA SER A 235 -8.26 14.09 -13.14
C SER A 235 -7.47 14.68 -11.99
N LEU A 236 -6.55 13.91 -11.41
CA LEU A 236 -5.75 14.28 -10.25
C LEU A 236 -4.42 14.95 -10.62
N MET A 237 -3.84 14.56 -11.76
CA MET A 237 -2.50 15.01 -12.21
C MET A 237 -2.50 15.35 -13.71
N PRO A 238 -3.27 16.36 -14.16
CA PRO A 238 -3.41 16.70 -15.58
C PRO A 238 -2.09 17.17 -16.24
N GLN A 239 -1.05 17.45 -15.45
CA GLN A 239 0.25 17.93 -15.93
C GLN A 239 1.18 16.82 -16.44
N LEU A 240 0.84 15.55 -16.21
CA LEU A 240 1.66 14.43 -16.66
C LEU A 240 1.44 14.12 -18.14
N ASN A 241 2.49 13.61 -18.79
CA ASN A 241 2.40 13.07 -20.14
C ASN A 241 1.94 11.61 -20.08
N TYR A 242 0.69 11.36 -20.38
CA TYR A 242 0.11 10.01 -20.38
C TYR A 242 0.38 9.32 -21.72
N CYS A 243 1.03 8.17 -21.66
CA CYS A 243 1.46 7.38 -22.81
C CYS A 243 0.56 6.16 -23.02
N SER A 244 0.55 5.62 -24.24
CA SER A 244 -0.29 4.47 -24.62
C SER A 244 0.33 3.11 -24.20
N SER A 245 1.62 3.09 -23.89
CA SER A 245 2.35 1.91 -23.45
C SER A 245 3.51 2.27 -22.51
N ALA A 246 4.05 1.25 -21.82
CA ALA A 246 5.25 1.40 -21.02
C ALA A 246 6.45 1.87 -21.87
N MET A 247 6.61 1.29 -23.05
CA MET A 247 7.72 1.65 -23.97
C MET A 247 7.60 3.08 -24.49
N ASP A 248 6.38 3.58 -24.75
CA ASP A 248 6.18 4.98 -25.12
C ASP A 248 6.55 5.93 -23.98
N ALA A 249 6.24 5.56 -22.75
CA ALA A 249 6.64 6.35 -21.56
C ALA A 249 8.18 6.36 -21.37
N ILE A 250 8.84 5.24 -21.65
CA ILE A 250 10.29 5.03 -21.51
C ILE A 250 11.07 5.74 -22.64
N ALA A 251 10.50 5.88 -23.82
CA ALA A 251 11.19 6.40 -24.99
C ALA A 251 11.85 7.76 -24.73
N GLY A 252 13.18 7.80 -24.80
CA GLY A 252 14.01 8.98 -24.53
C GLY A 252 14.02 9.45 -23.09
N ALA A 253 13.63 8.64 -22.11
CA ALA A 253 13.71 8.99 -20.70
C ALA A 253 15.14 9.00 -20.19
N ASP A 254 15.48 9.96 -19.32
CA ASP A 254 16.76 10.00 -18.58
C ASP A 254 16.78 8.99 -17.43
N ALA A 255 15.59 8.66 -16.89
CA ALA A 255 15.41 7.63 -15.87
C ALA A 255 14.04 6.98 -15.94
N VAL A 256 13.96 5.73 -15.49
CA VAL A 256 12.70 4.97 -15.31
C VAL A 256 12.45 4.74 -13.83
N VAL A 257 11.21 4.90 -13.38
CA VAL A 257 10.79 4.62 -12.01
C VAL A 257 9.64 3.63 -12.02
N LEU A 258 9.80 2.46 -11.41
CA LEU A 258 8.69 1.54 -11.13
C LEU A 258 7.96 2.01 -9.87
N VAL A 259 6.67 2.34 -10.02
CA VAL A 259 5.81 2.82 -8.93
C VAL A 259 4.78 1.77 -8.52
N THR A 260 4.24 1.03 -9.49
CA THR A 260 3.29 -0.05 -9.26
C THR A 260 3.74 -1.28 -10.02
N GLU A 261 3.85 -2.40 -9.33
CA GLU A 261 4.43 -3.65 -9.82
C GLU A 261 3.46 -4.46 -10.70
N TRP A 262 2.94 -3.82 -11.76
CA TRP A 262 2.13 -4.52 -12.76
C TRP A 262 2.94 -5.61 -13.46
N ARG A 263 2.35 -6.78 -13.67
CA ARG A 263 3.01 -7.93 -14.29
C ARG A 263 3.71 -7.58 -15.61
N GLN A 264 3.06 -6.79 -16.47
CA GLN A 264 3.64 -6.35 -17.73
C GLN A 264 4.91 -5.51 -17.60
N PHE A 265 5.12 -4.81 -16.48
CA PHE A 265 6.36 -4.07 -16.23
C PHE A 265 7.48 -4.98 -15.74
N LEU A 266 7.13 -6.07 -15.04
CA LEU A 266 8.10 -7.06 -14.59
C LEU A 266 8.61 -7.94 -15.74
N GLU A 267 7.82 -8.04 -16.83
CA GLU A 267 8.10 -8.84 -18.04
C GLU A 267 8.75 -8.00 -19.17
N LEU A 268 9.15 -6.74 -18.93
CA LEU A 268 9.81 -5.89 -19.93
C LEU A 268 11.17 -6.49 -20.33
N ASP A 269 11.49 -6.40 -21.63
CA ASP A 269 12.85 -6.68 -22.12
C ASP A 269 13.76 -5.48 -21.80
N TRP A 270 14.63 -5.66 -20.84
CA TRP A 270 15.52 -4.59 -20.39
C TRP A 270 16.56 -4.17 -21.43
N SER A 271 16.86 -5.01 -22.42
CA SER A 271 17.72 -4.64 -23.55
C SER A 271 17.02 -3.67 -24.50
N GLU A 272 15.71 -3.89 -24.74
CA GLU A 272 14.89 -2.94 -25.49
C GLU A 272 14.72 -1.62 -24.71
N VAL A 273 14.47 -1.72 -23.40
CA VAL A 273 14.39 -0.55 -22.50
C VAL A 273 15.67 0.28 -22.56
N ALA A 274 16.84 -0.35 -22.43
CA ALA A 274 18.12 0.32 -22.49
C ALA A 274 18.36 1.04 -23.84
N THR A 275 17.87 0.45 -24.93
CA THR A 275 17.97 1.07 -26.27
C THR A 275 17.01 2.26 -26.42
N ALA A 276 15.84 2.21 -25.80
CA ALA A 276 14.81 3.24 -25.90
C ALA A 276 15.08 4.45 -25.00
N MET A 277 15.79 4.28 -23.88
CA MET A 277 16.16 5.34 -22.93
C MET A 277 17.25 6.27 -23.50
N SER A 278 17.25 7.54 -23.04
CA SER A 278 18.38 8.45 -23.20
C SER A 278 19.38 8.35 -22.06
N GLY A 279 18.93 7.97 -20.88
CA GLY A 279 19.75 7.71 -19.70
C GLY A 279 19.87 6.23 -19.39
N THR A 280 20.39 5.91 -18.20
CA THR A 280 20.68 4.52 -17.80
C THR A 280 20.10 4.12 -16.45
N VAL A 281 19.36 5.00 -15.77
CA VAL A 281 18.96 4.79 -14.37
C VAL A 281 17.55 4.20 -14.30
N VAL A 282 17.43 3.09 -13.57
CA VAL A 282 16.15 2.44 -13.22
C VAL A 282 16.02 2.43 -11.70
N VAL A 283 15.00 3.14 -11.19
CA VAL A 283 14.67 3.12 -9.76
C VAL A 283 13.46 2.21 -9.55
N ASP A 284 13.68 1.12 -8.83
CA ASP A 284 12.64 0.17 -8.48
C ASP A 284 12.02 0.54 -7.13
N GLY A 285 10.90 1.24 -7.16
CA GLY A 285 10.16 1.66 -5.97
C GLY A 285 9.43 0.51 -5.23
N ARG A 286 9.42 -0.68 -5.80
CA ARG A 286 8.72 -1.85 -5.25
C ARG A 286 9.62 -3.04 -4.92
N ASN A 287 10.90 -2.98 -5.29
CA ASN A 287 11.83 -4.09 -5.21
C ASN A 287 11.32 -5.35 -5.92
N ALA A 288 10.62 -5.16 -7.02
CA ALA A 288 9.93 -6.21 -7.76
C ALA A 288 10.66 -6.63 -9.05
N LEU A 289 11.61 -5.82 -9.51
CA LEU A 289 12.39 -6.09 -10.73
C LEU A 289 13.58 -7.01 -10.41
N ASP A 290 14.08 -7.66 -11.46
CA ASP A 290 15.32 -8.43 -11.40
C ASP A 290 16.54 -7.49 -11.58
N PRO A 291 17.34 -7.24 -10.54
CA PRO A 291 18.51 -6.36 -10.65
C PRO A 291 19.57 -6.86 -11.63
N ASP A 292 19.72 -8.18 -11.73
CA ASP A 292 20.76 -8.78 -12.57
C ASP A 292 20.39 -8.64 -14.05
N ALA A 293 19.11 -8.82 -14.41
CA ALA A 293 18.62 -8.57 -15.76
C ALA A 293 18.82 -7.10 -16.18
N ILE A 294 18.52 -6.15 -15.28
CA ILE A 294 18.71 -4.71 -15.54
C ILE A 294 20.17 -4.37 -15.74
N ARG A 295 21.06 -4.87 -14.87
CA ARG A 295 22.51 -4.65 -14.99
C ARG A 295 23.11 -5.30 -16.22
N ALA A 296 22.63 -6.50 -16.59
CA ALA A 296 23.07 -7.18 -17.81
C ALA A 296 22.72 -6.41 -19.09
N ALA A 297 21.65 -5.61 -19.06
CA ALA A 297 21.27 -4.68 -20.13
C ALA A 297 22.10 -3.37 -20.13
N GLY A 298 23.08 -3.20 -19.23
CA GLY A 298 23.91 -2.01 -19.12
C GLY A 298 23.24 -0.85 -18.36
N LEU A 299 22.14 -1.11 -17.65
CA LEU A 299 21.43 -0.12 -16.87
C LEU A 299 21.88 -0.13 -15.40
N ILE A 300 21.68 1.00 -14.73
CA ILE A 300 21.93 1.15 -13.29
C ILE A 300 20.63 0.82 -12.56
N TYR A 301 20.65 -0.23 -11.74
CA TYR A 301 19.53 -0.59 -10.85
C TYR A 301 19.69 0.10 -9.49
N GLU A 302 18.62 0.71 -9.00
CA GLU A 302 18.54 1.27 -7.66
C GLU A 302 17.20 0.86 -7.03
N GLY A 303 17.22 0.02 -6.01
CA GLY A 303 16.03 -0.39 -5.25
C GLY A 303 15.83 0.46 -3.98
N ILE A 304 14.88 0.05 -3.14
CA ILE A 304 14.64 0.62 -1.80
C ILE A 304 15.30 -0.31 -0.77
N GLY A 305 16.42 0.14 -0.17
CA GLY A 305 17.22 -0.70 0.73
C GLY A 305 17.93 -1.84 0.00
N ARG A 306 18.14 -1.71 -1.31
CA ARG A 306 18.74 -2.73 -2.19
C ARG A 306 19.56 -2.02 -3.28
N ARG A 307 20.76 -2.53 -3.54
CA ARG A 307 21.68 -2.00 -4.57
C ARG A 307 21.91 -3.01 -5.68
#